data_e8d996aa366399a5f4082f4c57ba0175
#
_entry.id   e8d996aa366399a5f4082f4c57ba0175
#
_cell.length_a   1.000
_cell.length_b   1.000
_cell.length_c   1.000
_cell.angle_alpha   90.00
_cell.angle_beta   90.00
_cell.angle_gamma   90.00
#
_symmetry.space_group_name_H-M   'P 1'
#
loop_
_entity.id
_entity.type
_entity.pdbx_description
1 polymer ?
#
loop_
_entity_poly.entity_id
_entity_poly.type
_entity_poly.pdbx_seq_one_letter_code
_entity_poly.pdbx_strand_id
1 'polypeptide(L)'
;MATIQHTNAATDGAIVYTWTGMANNDVGTAIYLDGKHHLTAQVLGTFNAATVEFDGSIDGTNFVASTKKNAAGGVTFTAAGMAAFDTEPLYVRPKATGGGVSTSVTCILLVRGGD
;
A
#
# COMPACT_ATOMS: atom_id res chain seq x y z
N MET A 1 11.17 10.33 -9.68
CA MET A 1 9.92 9.73 -9.19
C MET A 1 9.22 8.99 -10.32
N ALA A 2 8.85 7.77 -10.09
CA ALA A 2 8.15 6.97 -11.09
C ALA A 2 6.83 6.46 -10.52
N THR A 3 5.89 6.14 -11.40
CA THR A 3 4.64 5.49 -11.05
C THR A 3 4.76 4.01 -11.42
N ILE A 4 4.63 3.16 -10.40
CA ILE A 4 4.79 1.71 -10.57
C ILE A 4 3.43 1.08 -10.77
N GLN A 5 3.28 0.34 -11.86
CA GLN A 5 2.04 -0.39 -12.15
C GLN A 5 1.92 -1.60 -11.22
N HIS A 6 0.71 -1.85 -10.76
CA HIS A 6 0.43 -3.06 -9.98
C HIS A 6 0.07 -4.22 -10.89
N THR A 7 0.26 -5.43 -10.36
CA THR A 7 -0.36 -6.65 -10.89
C THR A 7 -1.41 -7.10 -9.90
N ASN A 8 -2.35 -7.95 -10.33
CA ASN A 8 -3.36 -8.46 -9.41
C ASN A 8 -3.61 -9.94 -9.63
N ALA A 9 -4.07 -10.59 -8.58
CA ALA A 9 -4.48 -11.99 -8.62
C ALA A 9 -5.69 -12.16 -7.70
N ALA A 10 -6.71 -12.86 -8.17
CA ALA A 10 -7.92 -13.13 -7.40
C ALA A 10 -7.86 -14.52 -6.81
N THR A 11 -8.30 -14.66 -5.56
CA THR A 11 -8.35 -15.95 -4.87
C THR A 11 -9.40 -15.91 -3.75
N ASP A 12 -10.31 -16.86 -3.73
CA ASP A 12 -11.29 -17.08 -2.65
C ASP A 12 -11.95 -15.80 -2.13
N GLY A 13 -12.48 -14.97 -3.03
CA GLY A 13 -13.17 -13.74 -2.64
C GLY A 13 -12.23 -12.60 -2.25
N ALA A 14 -10.95 -12.76 -2.48
CA ALA A 14 -9.95 -11.73 -2.23
C ALA A 14 -9.23 -11.38 -3.51
N ILE A 15 -8.70 -10.17 -3.58
CA ILE A 15 -7.81 -9.75 -4.66
C ILE A 15 -6.51 -9.28 -4.02
N VAL A 16 -5.38 -9.75 -4.56
CA VAL A 16 -4.06 -9.35 -4.10
C VAL A 16 -3.45 -8.45 -5.17
N TYR A 17 -3.12 -7.22 -4.78
CA TYR A 17 -2.43 -6.27 -5.65
C TYR A 17 -0.97 -6.20 -5.24
N THR A 18 -0.08 -6.21 -6.23
CA THR A 18 1.37 -6.19 -5.97
C THR A 18 2.03 -5.10 -6.81
N TRP A 19 2.82 -4.27 -6.14
CA TRP A 19 3.69 -3.28 -6.78
C TRP A 19 5.13 -3.72 -6.52
N THR A 20 5.83 -4.13 -7.58
CA THR A 20 7.15 -4.73 -7.48
C THR A 20 8.25 -3.72 -7.79
N GLY A 21 9.32 -3.74 -7.00
CA GLY A 21 10.53 -2.98 -7.32
C GLY A 21 10.38 -1.47 -7.18
N MET A 22 9.65 -1.00 -6.17
CA MET A 22 9.51 0.43 -5.94
C MET A 22 10.82 0.99 -5.39
N ALA A 23 11.36 1.97 -6.08
CA ALA A 23 12.57 2.68 -5.68
C ALA A 23 12.21 3.90 -4.83
N ASN A 24 13.23 4.59 -4.33
CA ASN A 24 13.02 5.80 -3.55
C ASN A 24 12.21 6.84 -4.34
N ASN A 25 11.23 7.44 -3.69
CA ASN A 25 10.29 8.43 -4.25
C ASN A 25 9.31 7.87 -5.28
N ASP A 26 9.23 6.56 -5.46
CA ASP A 26 8.24 5.96 -6.34
C ASP A 26 6.86 5.92 -5.69
N VAL A 27 5.84 6.02 -6.52
CA VAL A 27 4.43 5.93 -6.11
C VAL A 27 3.80 4.80 -6.90
N GLY A 28 3.03 3.95 -6.21
CA GLY A 28 2.27 2.91 -6.89
C GLY A 28 1.01 3.48 -7.54
N THR A 29 0.54 2.82 -8.61
CA THR A 29 -0.74 3.18 -9.20
C THR A 29 -1.86 2.96 -8.18
N ALA A 30 -2.82 3.88 -8.15
CA ALA A 30 -3.95 3.77 -7.24
C ALA A 30 -4.90 2.67 -7.70
N ILE A 31 -5.48 1.95 -6.75
CA ILE A 31 -6.52 0.97 -7.03
C ILE A 31 -7.86 1.47 -6.49
N TYR A 32 -8.93 1.18 -7.22
CA TYR A 32 -10.30 1.48 -6.80
C TYR A 32 -10.85 0.26 -6.07
N LEU A 33 -11.34 0.44 -4.85
CA LEU A 33 -11.71 -0.68 -4.00
C LEU A 33 -13.12 -1.22 -4.26
N ASP A 34 -13.95 -0.44 -4.93
CA ASP A 34 -15.29 -0.87 -5.36
C ASP A 34 -16.11 -1.41 -4.19
N GLY A 35 -16.14 -0.67 -3.08
CA GLY A 35 -16.90 -1.05 -1.90
C GLY A 35 -16.28 -2.11 -1.01
N LYS A 36 -15.12 -2.64 -1.38
CA LYS A 36 -14.39 -3.57 -0.52
C LYS A 36 -13.75 -2.81 0.63
N HIS A 37 -13.74 -3.40 1.83
CA HIS A 37 -13.36 -2.65 3.02
C HIS A 37 -12.50 -3.44 4.01
N HIS A 38 -12.05 -4.63 3.67
CA HIS A 38 -11.08 -5.36 4.50
C HIS A 38 -9.74 -5.35 3.79
N LEU A 39 -8.81 -4.55 4.31
CA LEU A 39 -7.53 -4.29 3.67
C LEU A 39 -6.40 -4.69 4.60
N THR A 40 -5.41 -5.40 4.05
CA THR A 40 -4.18 -5.74 4.77
C THR A 40 -3.00 -5.48 3.84
N ALA A 41 -2.01 -4.74 4.32
CA ALA A 41 -0.80 -4.44 3.55
C ALA A 41 0.36 -5.28 4.06
N GLN A 42 1.23 -5.66 3.13
CA GLN A 42 2.50 -6.31 3.44
C GLN A 42 3.59 -5.66 2.60
N VAL A 43 4.74 -5.43 3.19
CA VAL A 43 5.89 -4.85 2.49
C VAL A 43 7.11 -5.68 2.76
N LEU A 44 7.93 -5.89 1.74
CA LEU A 44 9.19 -6.62 1.84
C LEU A 44 10.20 -6.04 0.86
N GLY A 45 11.45 -6.45 0.98
CA GLY A 45 12.52 -6.04 0.09
C GLY A 45 13.61 -5.27 0.79
N THR A 46 14.33 -4.44 0.02
CA THR A 46 15.44 -3.63 0.52
C THR A 46 14.95 -2.19 0.75
N PHE A 47 14.91 -1.78 2.00
CA PHE A 47 14.38 -0.45 2.36
C PHE A 47 15.41 0.66 2.20
N ASN A 48 16.67 0.40 2.55
CA ASN A 48 17.73 1.41 2.47
C ASN A 48 17.28 2.74 3.06
N ALA A 49 16.76 2.69 4.30
CA ALA A 49 16.21 3.81 5.06
C ALA A 49 14.89 4.37 4.54
N ALA A 50 14.28 3.76 3.53
CA ALA A 50 13.01 4.23 3.02
C ALA A 50 11.87 3.97 4.00
N THR A 51 10.85 4.83 3.95
CA THR A 51 9.56 4.60 4.59
C THR A 51 8.54 4.32 3.49
N VAL A 52 7.80 3.23 3.63
CA VAL A 52 6.69 2.90 2.74
C VAL A 52 5.39 3.24 3.45
N GLU A 53 4.52 4.00 2.78
CA GLU A 53 3.25 4.42 3.33
C GLU A 53 2.15 4.05 2.35
N PHE A 54 1.04 3.52 2.86
CA PHE A 54 -0.15 3.30 2.05
C PHE A 54 -1.11 4.45 2.31
N ASP A 55 -1.42 5.19 1.25
CA ASP A 55 -2.31 6.35 1.31
C ASP A 55 -3.68 5.99 0.77
N GLY A 56 -4.70 6.58 1.35
CA GLY A 56 -6.07 6.41 0.92
C GLY A 56 -6.67 7.70 0.39
N SER A 57 -7.71 7.58 -0.42
CA SER A 57 -8.44 8.71 -0.98
C SER A 57 -9.89 8.35 -1.19
N ILE A 58 -10.77 9.34 -1.10
CA ILE A 58 -12.19 9.19 -1.44
C ILE A 58 -12.44 9.68 -2.86
N ASP A 59 -11.71 10.68 -3.31
CA ASP A 59 -11.93 11.31 -4.62
C ASP A 59 -10.96 10.83 -5.71
N GLY A 60 -9.95 10.04 -5.34
CA GLY A 60 -8.95 9.56 -6.30
C GLY A 60 -7.88 10.57 -6.66
N THR A 61 -7.91 11.77 -6.07
CA THR A 61 -6.99 12.85 -6.36
C THR A 61 -6.19 13.27 -5.13
N ASN A 62 -6.86 13.40 -4.00
CA ASN A 62 -6.24 13.82 -2.75
C ASN A 62 -6.01 12.61 -1.87
N PHE A 63 -4.74 12.25 -1.68
CA PHE A 63 -4.35 11.06 -0.91
C PHE A 63 -3.76 11.48 0.42
N VAL A 64 -4.17 10.79 1.48
CA VAL A 64 -3.66 11.00 2.83
C VAL A 64 -3.32 9.65 3.45
N ALA A 65 -2.47 9.67 4.47
CA ALA A 65 -2.03 8.44 5.12
C ALA A 65 -3.22 7.67 5.72
N SER A 66 -3.26 6.37 5.46
CA SER A 66 -4.24 5.47 6.07
C SER A 66 -3.81 5.10 7.48
N THR A 67 -4.75 4.74 8.35
CA THR A 67 -4.45 4.39 9.74
C THR A 67 -4.49 2.88 9.95
N LYS A 68 -3.70 2.41 10.91
CA LYS A 68 -3.64 0.99 11.27
C LYS A 68 -4.81 0.62 12.17
N LYS A 69 -5.30 -0.59 11.97
CA LYS A 69 -6.34 -1.16 12.82
C LYS A 69 -5.75 -1.59 14.16
N ASN A 70 -6.43 -1.23 15.24
CA ASN A 70 -6.06 -1.62 16.61
C ASN A 70 -4.67 -1.15 17.05
N ALA A 71 -4.14 -0.11 16.40
CA ALA A 71 -2.84 0.45 16.77
C ALA A 71 -2.81 1.93 16.41
N ALA A 72 -1.93 2.67 17.05
CA ALA A 72 -1.72 4.07 16.72
C ALA A 72 -0.88 4.21 15.45
N GLY A 73 -1.09 5.29 14.72
CA GLY A 73 -0.26 5.67 13.60
C GLY A 73 -0.77 5.22 12.26
N GLY A 74 -0.04 5.58 11.21
CA GLY A 74 -0.39 5.28 9.83
C GLY A 74 0.03 3.88 9.42
N VAL A 75 -0.46 3.45 8.24
CA VAL A 75 -0.03 2.19 7.63
C VAL A 75 1.31 2.47 6.95
N THR A 76 2.36 2.46 7.74
CA THR A 76 3.72 2.80 7.32
C THR A 76 4.68 1.69 7.73
N PHE A 77 5.75 1.51 6.95
CA PHE A 77 6.72 0.47 7.17
C PHE A 77 8.12 1.03 6.96
N THR A 78 9.02 0.75 7.88
CA THR A 78 10.45 1.05 7.74
C THR A 78 11.26 -0.22 7.58
N ALA A 79 10.59 -1.37 7.65
CA ALA A 79 11.16 -2.70 7.47
C ALA A 79 10.04 -3.63 7.01
N ALA A 80 10.38 -4.84 6.60
CA ALA A 80 9.39 -5.83 6.20
C ALA A 80 8.36 -6.03 7.30
N GLY A 81 7.09 -6.09 6.92
CA GLY A 81 6.01 -6.24 7.90
C GLY A 81 4.64 -6.31 7.25
N MET A 82 3.62 -6.39 8.08
CA MET A 82 2.23 -6.54 7.68
C MET A 82 1.34 -5.75 8.64
N ALA A 83 0.31 -5.08 8.11
CA ALA A 83 -0.63 -4.32 8.94
C ALA A 83 -2.00 -4.28 8.29
N ALA A 84 -3.04 -4.36 9.10
CA ALA A 84 -4.41 -4.18 8.66
C ALA A 84 -4.79 -2.70 8.73
N PHE A 85 -5.71 -2.28 7.84
CA PHE A 85 -6.19 -0.91 7.77
C PHE A 85 -7.41 -0.73 8.65
N ASP A 86 -7.49 0.42 9.31
CA ASP A 86 -8.70 0.88 9.98
C ASP A 86 -9.50 1.82 9.07
N THR A 87 -8.80 2.61 8.27
CA THR A 87 -9.42 3.52 7.29
C THR A 87 -9.98 2.71 6.12
N GLU A 88 -11.17 3.09 5.65
CA GLU A 88 -11.84 2.41 4.53
C GLU A 88 -12.03 3.38 3.37
N PRO A 89 -10.95 3.69 2.63
CA PRO A 89 -11.04 4.64 1.52
C PRO A 89 -11.62 3.98 0.28
N LEU A 90 -11.90 4.79 -0.76
CA LEU A 90 -12.29 4.28 -2.07
C LEU A 90 -11.08 3.92 -2.93
N TYR A 91 -9.96 4.60 -2.73
CA TYR A 91 -8.72 4.38 -3.49
C TYR A 91 -7.56 4.22 -2.54
N VAL A 92 -6.60 3.36 -2.89
CA VAL A 92 -5.38 3.15 -2.09
C VAL A 92 -4.18 3.05 -3.04
N ARG A 93 -3.07 3.64 -2.64
CA ARG A 93 -1.80 3.47 -3.33
C ARG A 93 -0.64 3.49 -2.32
N PRO A 94 0.44 2.75 -2.59
CA PRO A 94 1.66 2.84 -1.78
C PRO A 94 2.58 3.93 -2.32
N LYS A 95 3.43 4.46 -1.44
CA LYS A 95 4.56 5.31 -1.85
C LYS A 95 5.76 5.01 -0.98
N ALA A 96 6.95 5.19 -1.54
CA ALA A 96 8.21 5.01 -0.83
C ALA A 96 8.98 6.32 -0.82
N THR A 97 9.42 6.78 0.36
CA THR A 97 10.13 8.05 0.50
C THR A 97 11.28 7.91 1.50
N GLY A 98 12.22 8.85 1.46
CA GLY A 98 13.29 8.93 2.45
C GLY A 98 14.38 7.89 2.33
N GLY A 99 14.39 7.13 1.25
CA GLY A 99 15.38 6.08 1.03
C GLY A 99 16.59 6.56 0.23
N GLY A 100 17.40 5.60 -0.18
CA GLY A 100 18.58 5.84 -0.98
C GLY A 100 18.54 5.12 -2.33
N VAL A 101 19.67 5.07 -3.01
CA VAL A 101 19.74 4.52 -4.36
C VAL A 101 19.50 3.02 -4.42
N SER A 102 19.67 2.31 -3.30
CA SER A 102 19.46 0.87 -3.24
C SER A 102 18.04 0.48 -2.83
N THR A 103 17.15 1.43 -2.62
CA THR A 103 15.77 1.13 -2.24
C THR A 103 15.08 0.33 -3.35
N SER A 104 14.55 -0.83 -2.98
CA SER A 104 13.76 -1.67 -3.88
C SER A 104 12.81 -2.49 -3.03
N VAL A 105 11.57 -2.03 -2.91
CA VAL A 105 10.58 -2.68 -2.06
C VAL A 105 9.43 -3.21 -2.91
N THR A 106 8.82 -4.28 -2.42
CA THR A 106 7.61 -4.84 -3.00
C THR A 106 6.47 -4.60 -2.02
N CYS A 107 5.43 -3.95 -2.51
CA CYS A 107 4.24 -3.64 -1.72
C CYS A 107 3.11 -4.54 -2.16
N ILE A 108 2.43 -5.16 -1.20
CA ILE A 108 1.34 -6.09 -1.46
C ILE A 108 0.14 -5.64 -0.67
N LEU A 109 -1.02 -5.61 -1.32
CA LEU A 109 -2.28 -5.24 -0.67
C LEU A 109 -3.31 -6.34 -0.90
N LEU A 110 -3.78 -6.92 0.19
CA LEU A 110 -4.89 -7.87 0.16
C LEU A 110 -6.18 -7.11 0.35
N VAL A 111 -7.13 -7.28 -0.56
CA VAL A 111 -8.42 -6.60 -0.55
C VAL A 111 -9.52 -7.64 -0.51
N ARG A 112 -10.39 -7.56 0.49
CA ARG A 112 -11.54 -8.43 0.59
C ARG A 112 -12.81 -7.62 0.72
N GLY A 113 -13.85 -8.04 0.02
CA GLY A 113 -15.20 -7.60 0.27
C GLY A 113 -15.77 -8.50 1.35
N GLY A 114 -16.86 -8.09 1.92
CA GLY A 114 -17.53 -8.98 2.84
C GLY A 114 -18.34 -8.24 3.88
N ASP A 115 -18.89 -8.99 4.72
CA ASP A 115 -19.89 -8.55 5.69
C ASP A 115 -19.26 -8.09 6.98
#